data_f443bf48639bb4ecabb2c2a451d60f12
#
_entry.id   f443bf48639bb4ecabb2c2a451d60f12
#
_cell.length_a   1.000
_cell.length_b   1.000
_cell.length_c   1.000
_cell.angle_alpha   90.00
_cell.angle_beta   90.00
_cell.angle_gamma   90.00
#
_symmetry.space_group_name_H-M   'P 1'
#
loop_
_entity.id
_entity.type
_entity.pdbx_description
1 polymer ?
#
loop_
_entity_poly.entity_id
_entity_poly.type
_entity_poly.pdbx_seq_one_letter_code
_entity_poly.pdbx_strand_id
1 'polypeptide(L)'
;MISSNGLTRTSINMNLSKIKKIRPLYNKVLITADRFTEDQVSDSGIIDPTKQHGVLMPVQKVVAIGPMVRDVKEGDVVCFNPTRYGKTVQVKDENSIKGVMESHHSEIRYNFPVINIDGTDFLYIYDSDIDYVIEEYEEVKSGALYTPDKKLKTPKIY
;
A
#
# COMPACT_ATOMS: atom_id res chain seq x y z
N MET A 1 -44.48 12.94 -8.80
CA MET A 1 -44.46 11.51 -9.17
C MET A 1 -43.14 11.04 -9.67
N ILE A 2 -42.67 11.60 -10.70
CA ILE A 2 -41.42 11.22 -11.36
C ILE A 2 -40.21 11.58 -10.50
N SER A 3 -40.31 12.61 -9.71
CA SER A 3 -39.22 13.09 -8.85
C SER A 3 -38.72 12.07 -7.83
N SER A 4 -39.62 11.31 -7.22
CA SER A 4 -39.22 10.29 -6.26
C SER A 4 -38.43 9.16 -6.91
N ASN A 5 -38.81 8.76 -8.09
CA ASN A 5 -38.11 7.75 -8.87
C ASN A 5 -36.73 8.23 -9.32
N GLY A 6 -36.62 9.50 -9.64
CA GLY A 6 -35.35 10.12 -9.98
C GLY A 6 -34.35 10.10 -8.81
N LEU A 7 -34.80 10.42 -7.62
CA LEU A 7 -33.98 10.41 -6.44
C LEU A 7 -33.45 9.00 -6.08
N THR A 8 -34.31 8.00 -6.18
CA THR A 8 -33.92 6.61 -5.92
C THR A 8 -32.88 6.14 -6.92
N ARG A 9 -33.06 6.45 -8.19
CA ARG A 9 -32.09 6.11 -9.23
C ARG A 9 -30.76 6.82 -9.03
N THR A 10 -30.75 8.05 -8.61
CA THR A 10 -29.53 8.81 -8.31
C THR A 10 -28.71 8.14 -7.24
N SER A 11 -29.34 7.66 -6.17
CA SER A 11 -28.65 6.95 -5.10
C SER A 11 -28.02 5.65 -5.58
N ILE A 12 -28.70 4.89 -6.43
CA ILE A 12 -28.18 3.65 -6.97
C ILE A 12 -26.98 3.89 -7.90
N ASN A 13 -27.03 4.96 -8.67
CA ASN A 13 -25.99 5.29 -9.63
C ASN A 13 -24.68 5.79 -8.99
N MET A 14 -24.67 6.05 -7.71
CA MET A 14 -23.44 6.44 -7.01
C MET A 14 -22.31 5.40 -7.16
N ASN A 15 -22.66 4.14 -7.25
CA ASN A 15 -21.66 3.08 -7.43
C ASN A 15 -20.95 3.14 -8.79
N LEU A 16 -21.55 3.81 -9.75
CA LEU A 16 -21.01 3.97 -11.10
C LEU A 16 -20.31 5.32 -11.29
N SER A 17 -20.37 6.18 -10.30
CA SER A 17 -19.76 7.49 -10.37
C SER A 17 -18.27 7.41 -10.11
N LYS A 18 -17.51 8.10 -10.93
CA LYS A 18 -16.07 8.26 -10.73
C LYS A 18 -15.83 9.32 -9.66
N ILE A 19 -15.12 8.94 -8.61
CA ILE A 19 -14.72 9.88 -7.55
C ILE A 19 -13.60 10.76 -8.08
N LYS A 20 -13.79 12.07 -8.02
CA LYS A 20 -12.79 13.05 -8.47
C LYS A 20 -12.04 13.71 -7.34
N LYS A 21 -12.68 13.86 -6.19
CA LYS A 21 -12.08 14.48 -5.01
C LYS A 21 -12.76 13.97 -3.75
N ILE A 22 -12.00 13.76 -2.71
CA ILE A 22 -12.51 13.46 -1.38
C ILE A 22 -11.93 14.45 -0.37
N ARG A 23 -12.63 14.57 0.74
CA ARG A 23 -12.16 15.30 1.92
C ARG A 23 -12.15 14.34 3.10
N PRO A 24 -10.98 14.02 3.66
CA PRO A 24 -10.90 13.20 4.84
C PRO A 24 -11.63 13.82 6.03
N LEU A 25 -12.19 13.00 6.88
CA LEU A 25 -12.87 13.41 8.09
C LEU A 25 -12.13 12.90 9.32
N TYR A 26 -12.35 13.60 10.43
CA TYR A 26 -11.76 13.22 11.72
C TYR A 26 -10.24 13.08 11.66
N ASN A 27 -9.71 11.98 12.12
CA ASN A 27 -8.29 11.68 12.15
C ASN A 27 -7.84 10.79 10.98
N LYS A 28 -8.55 10.84 9.87
CA LYS A 28 -8.17 10.12 8.66
C LYS A 28 -7.16 10.89 7.83
N VAL A 29 -6.27 10.16 7.22
CA VAL A 29 -5.22 10.68 6.34
C VAL A 29 -5.32 9.98 4.99
N LEU A 30 -5.27 10.75 3.93
CA LEU A 30 -5.18 10.25 2.58
C LEU A 30 -3.72 10.31 2.13
N ILE A 31 -3.15 9.16 1.81
CA ILE A 31 -1.78 9.05 1.32
C ILE A 31 -1.75 8.40 -0.05
N THR A 32 -0.66 8.58 -0.76
CA THR A 32 -0.43 7.89 -2.03
C THR A 32 -0.39 6.38 -1.83
N ALA A 33 -0.59 5.63 -2.89
CA ALA A 33 -0.52 4.17 -2.88
C ALA A 33 0.53 3.70 -3.89
N ASP A 34 1.73 4.25 -3.77
CA ASP A 34 2.83 3.92 -4.66
C ASP A 34 3.33 2.51 -4.39
N ARG A 35 3.65 1.81 -5.45
CA ARG A 35 4.12 0.43 -5.41
C ARG A 35 5.52 0.34 -6.00
N PHE A 36 6.26 -0.64 -5.57
CA PHE A 36 7.55 -0.92 -6.19
C PHE A 36 7.35 -1.24 -7.66
N THR A 37 8.09 -0.56 -8.52
CA THR A 37 8.06 -0.77 -9.97
C THR A 37 9.01 -1.89 -10.40
N GLU A 38 10.00 -2.20 -9.58
CA GLU A 38 11.02 -3.21 -9.81
C GLU A 38 11.30 -4.00 -8.54
N ASP A 39 11.73 -5.23 -8.70
CA ASP A 39 12.18 -6.04 -7.58
C ASP A 39 13.45 -5.43 -6.97
N GLN A 40 13.45 -5.24 -5.67
CA GLN A 40 14.62 -4.78 -4.96
C GLN A 40 15.51 -5.98 -4.61
N VAL A 41 16.71 -5.93 -5.11
CA VAL A 41 17.71 -6.99 -4.92
C VAL A 41 18.75 -6.50 -3.93
N SER A 42 19.03 -7.31 -2.92
CA SER A 42 20.09 -7.01 -1.96
C SER A 42 21.48 -7.10 -2.60
N ASP A 43 22.48 -6.55 -1.94
CA ASP A 43 23.87 -6.65 -2.39
C ASP A 43 24.35 -8.10 -2.56
N SER A 44 23.73 -9.04 -1.87
CA SER A 44 23.98 -10.49 -1.99
C SER A 44 23.25 -11.14 -3.18
N GLY A 45 22.43 -10.39 -3.93
CA GLY A 45 21.67 -10.90 -5.05
C GLY A 45 20.34 -11.56 -4.68
N ILE A 46 19.93 -11.46 -3.41
CA ILE A 46 18.67 -12.02 -2.93
C ILE A 46 17.55 -11.00 -3.13
N ILE A 47 16.45 -11.44 -3.72
CA ILE A 47 15.25 -10.62 -3.89
C ILE A 47 14.54 -10.52 -2.54
N ASP A 48 14.30 -9.29 -2.08
CA ASP A 48 13.51 -9.05 -0.88
C ASP A 48 12.02 -9.21 -1.21
N PRO A 49 11.34 -10.23 -0.66
CA PRO A 49 9.93 -10.47 -0.96
C PRO A 49 9.02 -9.34 -0.50
N THR A 50 9.46 -8.50 0.42
CA THR A 50 8.69 -7.34 0.89
C THR A 50 8.80 -6.14 -0.04
N LYS A 51 9.72 -6.18 -0.98
CA LYS A 51 10.01 -5.09 -1.92
C LYS A 51 9.98 -5.54 -3.38
N GLN A 52 9.16 -6.52 -3.66
CA GLN A 52 8.95 -7.00 -5.03
C GLN A 52 8.06 -6.04 -5.82
N HIS A 53 8.17 -6.12 -7.13
CA HIS A 53 7.31 -5.38 -8.05
C HIS A 53 5.83 -5.55 -7.68
N GLY A 54 5.12 -4.45 -7.63
CA GLY A 54 3.69 -4.42 -7.30
C GLY A 54 3.36 -4.43 -5.80
N VAL A 55 4.34 -4.63 -4.93
CA VAL A 55 4.16 -4.51 -3.48
C VAL A 55 4.08 -3.04 -3.10
N LEU A 56 3.19 -2.74 -2.17
CA LEU A 56 2.99 -1.37 -1.69
C LEU A 56 4.23 -0.88 -0.94
N MET A 57 4.71 0.30 -1.31
CA MET A 57 5.85 0.91 -0.63
C MET A 57 5.45 1.37 0.78
N PRO A 58 6.30 1.19 1.80
CA PRO A 58 6.01 1.67 3.15
C PRO A 58 6.11 3.20 3.26
N VAL A 59 6.80 3.84 2.34
CA VAL A 59 6.97 5.29 2.28
C VAL A 59 5.99 5.87 1.28
N GLN A 60 5.13 6.77 1.75
CA GLN A 60 4.08 7.39 0.94
C GLN A 60 4.00 8.89 1.24
N LYS A 61 3.37 9.61 0.36
CA LYS A 61 3.17 11.05 0.49
C LYS A 61 1.75 11.38 0.96
N VAL A 62 1.64 12.30 1.90
CA VAL A 62 0.34 12.77 2.38
C VAL A 62 -0.30 13.70 1.34
N VAL A 63 -1.50 13.37 0.94
CA VAL A 63 -2.29 14.13 -0.05
C VAL A 63 -3.30 15.03 0.63
N ALA A 64 -3.99 14.53 1.65
CA ALA A 64 -4.99 15.28 2.39
C ALA A 64 -5.09 14.74 3.82
N ILE A 65 -5.53 15.59 4.73
CA ILE A 65 -5.71 15.25 6.14
C ILE A 65 -7.09 15.65 6.63
N GLY A 66 -7.60 14.92 7.60
CA GLY A 66 -8.80 15.30 8.35
C GLY A 66 -8.53 16.40 9.38
N PRO A 67 -9.56 17.07 9.87
CA PRO A 67 -9.41 18.19 10.78
C PRO A 67 -8.88 17.83 12.16
N MET A 68 -8.95 16.59 12.56
CA MET A 68 -8.45 16.10 13.86
C MET A 68 -7.07 15.45 13.78
N VAL A 69 -6.45 15.44 12.60
CA VAL A 69 -5.09 14.91 12.43
C VAL A 69 -4.09 15.84 13.11
N ARG A 70 -3.19 15.24 13.87
CA ARG A 70 -2.08 15.93 14.55
C ARG A 70 -0.76 15.52 13.95
N ASP A 71 0.22 16.40 14.02
CA ASP A 71 1.64 16.16 13.70
C ASP A 71 1.93 15.80 12.24
N VAL A 72 0.92 15.66 11.40
CA VAL A 72 1.04 15.34 9.98
C VAL A 72 0.39 16.44 9.16
N LYS A 73 1.04 16.86 8.09
CA LYS A 73 0.58 17.91 7.19
C LYS A 73 0.50 17.40 5.76
N GLU A 74 -0.29 18.06 4.94
CA GLU A 74 -0.31 17.80 3.51
C GLU A 74 1.09 18.03 2.90
N GLY A 75 1.51 17.09 2.06
CA GLY A 75 2.81 17.11 1.42
C GLY A 75 3.93 16.42 2.19
N ASP A 76 3.70 16.04 3.43
CA ASP A 76 4.68 15.27 4.22
C ASP A 76 4.91 13.89 3.59
N VAL A 77 6.15 13.44 3.69
CA VAL A 77 6.52 12.07 3.36
C VAL A 77 6.48 11.26 4.64
N VAL A 78 5.69 10.21 4.65
CA VAL A 78 5.43 9.42 5.83
C VAL A 78 5.75 7.96 5.61
N CYS A 79 6.10 7.28 6.68
CA CYS A 79 6.25 5.83 6.69
C CYS A 79 5.11 5.21 7.49
N PHE A 80 4.49 4.21 6.92
CA PHE A 80 3.49 3.40 7.59
C PHE A 80 3.88 1.92 7.53
N ASN A 81 3.37 1.14 8.46
CA ASN A 81 3.67 -0.28 8.51
C ASN A 81 2.59 -1.10 7.79
N PRO A 82 2.88 -1.64 6.59
CA PRO A 82 1.91 -2.42 5.84
C PRO A 82 1.43 -3.67 6.58
N THR A 83 2.24 -4.22 7.48
CA THR A 83 1.89 -5.45 8.22
C THR A 83 0.67 -5.29 9.13
N ARG A 84 0.33 -4.07 9.50
CA ARG A 84 -0.90 -3.79 10.27
C ARG A 84 -2.18 -4.15 9.53
N TYR A 85 -2.12 -4.25 8.22
CA TYR A 85 -3.25 -4.60 7.36
C TYR A 85 -3.24 -6.06 6.93
N GLY A 86 -2.28 -6.82 7.43
CA GLY A 86 -2.16 -8.25 7.18
C GLY A 86 -3.05 -9.06 8.12
N LYS A 87 -3.69 -10.09 7.58
CA LYS A 87 -4.40 -11.10 8.35
C LYS A 87 -3.89 -12.47 7.98
N THR A 88 -3.61 -13.27 8.99
CA THR A 88 -3.27 -14.67 8.79
C THR A 88 -4.53 -15.44 8.47
N VAL A 89 -4.54 -16.13 7.35
CA VAL A 89 -5.62 -17.02 6.93
C VAL A 89 -5.08 -18.44 6.77
N GLN A 90 -5.89 -19.41 7.12
CA GLN A 90 -5.59 -20.81 6.88
C GLN A 90 -6.09 -21.18 5.50
N VAL A 91 -5.19 -21.64 4.66
CA VAL A 91 -5.50 -22.08 3.30
C VAL A 91 -5.29 -23.57 3.21
N LYS A 92 -6.28 -24.26 2.64
CA LYS A 92 -6.19 -25.68 2.40
C LYS A 92 -5.21 -25.95 1.27
N ASP A 93 -4.30 -26.89 1.47
CA ASP A 93 -3.36 -27.29 0.44
C ASP A 93 -4.10 -27.99 -0.70
N GLU A 94 -3.72 -27.67 -1.92
CA GLU A 94 -4.37 -28.22 -3.13
C GLU A 94 -4.33 -29.75 -3.21
N ASN A 95 -3.27 -30.33 -2.66
CA ASN A 95 -3.06 -31.77 -2.65
C ASN A 95 -3.62 -32.48 -1.41
N SER A 96 -4.36 -31.78 -0.56
CA SER A 96 -4.91 -32.38 0.65
C SER A 96 -6.13 -33.24 0.33
N ILE A 97 -6.14 -34.44 0.90
CA ILE A 97 -7.27 -35.40 0.75
C ILE A 97 -8.21 -35.20 1.93
N LYS A 98 -9.47 -34.87 1.62
CA LYS A 98 -10.49 -34.59 2.61
C LYS A 98 -10.71 -35.78 3.54
N GLY A 99 -10.62 -35.55 4.83
CA GLY A 99 -10.95 -36.54 5.87
C GLY A 99 -9.80 -37.47 6.29
N VAL A 100 -8.70 -37.55 5.52
CA VAL A 100 -7.57 -38.41 5.84
C VAL A 100 -6.25 -37.63 5.93
N MET A 101 -6.00 -36.73 5.00
CA MET A 101 -4.76 -35.97 4.91
C MET A 101 -5.06 -34.50 4.59
N GLU A 102 -5.93 -33.88 5.37
CA GLU A 102 -6.14 -32.43 5.25
C GLU A 102 -4.96 -31.70 5.83
N SER A 103 -4.21 -31.03 4.97
CA SER A 103 -3.17 -30.11 5.36
C SER A 103 -3.57 -28.67 5.06
N HIS A 104 -3.21 -27.79 5.93
CA HIS A 104 -3.44 -26.35 5.80
C HIS A 104 -2.14 -25.64 6.06
N HIS A 105 -1.91 -24.57 5.31
CA HIS A 105 -0.81 -23.66 5.57
C HIS A 105 -1.36 -22.28 5.89
N SER A 106 -0.56 -21.49 6.59
CA SER A 106 -0.90 -20.12 6.95
C SER A 106 -0.36 -19.17 5.89
N GLU A 107 -1.24 -18.32 5.36
CA GLU A 107 -0.88 -17.22 4.48
C GLU A 107 -1.21 -15.89 5.14
N ILE A 108 -0.41 -14.88 4.83
CA ILE A 108 -0.73 -13.51 5.21
C ILE A 108 -1.40 -12.84 4.01
N ARG A 109 -2.63 -12.42 4.19
CA ARG A 109 -3.37 -11.65 3.20
C ARG A 109 -3.52 -10.21 3.68
N TYR A 110 -3.23 -9.28 2.80
CA TYR A 110 -3.32 -7.85 3.09
C TYR A 110 -4.63 -7.29 2.59
N ASN A 111 -5.28 -6.52 3.45
CA ASN A 111 -6.50 -5.79 3.11
C ASN A 111 -6.27 -4.29 3.34
N PHE A 112 -5.67 -3.65 2.36
CA PHE A 112 -5.41 -2.22 2.41
C PHE A 112 -6.69 -1.43 2.13
N PRO A 113 -6.94 -0.34 2.86
CA PRO A 113 -8.05 0.57 2.59
C PRO A 113 -7.74 1.47 1.39
N VAL A 114 -7.82 0.90 0.21
CA VAL A 114 -7.55 1.60 -1.05
C VAL A 114 -8.81 2.30 -1.52
N ILE A 115 -8.67 3.53 -1.96
CA ILE A 115 -9.71 4.30 -2.63
C ILE A 115 -9.18 4.81 -3.96
N ASN A 116 -9.97 4.64 -5.03
CA ASN A 116 -9.63 5.16 -6.34
C ASN A 116 -10.22 6.55 -6.54
N ILE A 117 -9.37 7.51 -6.80
CA ILE A 117 -9.75 8.90 -7.04
C ILE A 117 -9.21 9.29 -8.41
N ASP A 118 -10.11 9.59 -9.31
CA ASP A 118 -9.79 10.00 -10.69
C ASP A 118 -8.82 9.05 -11.42
N GLY A 119 -9.00 7.75 -11.23
CA GLY A 119 -8.20 6.72 -11.86
C GLY A 119 -6.89 6.40 -11.15
N THR A 120 -6.58 7.07 -10.05
CA THR A 120 -5.39 6.84 -9.25
C THR A 120 -5.77 6.25 -7.89
N ASP A 121 -5.05 5.24 -7.45
CA ASP A 121 -5.27 4.63 -6.15
C ASP A 121 -4.56 5.40 -5.04
N PHE A 122 -5.26 5.55 -3.93
CA PHE A 122 -4.77 6.16 -2.70
C PHE A 122 -5.10 5.27 -1.52
N LEU A 123 -4.39 5.44 -0.43
CA LEU A 123 -4.69 4.80 0.84
C LEU A 123 -5.38 5.78 1.78
N TYR A 124 -6.41 5.29 2.46
CA TYR A 124 -7.20 6.06 3.41
C TYR A 124 -7.07 5.46 4.79
N ILE A 125 -6.09 5.94 5.55
CA ILE A 125 -5.66 5.37 6.82
C ILE A 125 -5.91 6.33 8.00
N TYR A 126 -5.74 5.83 9.21
CA TYR A 126 -5.70 6.66 10.41
C TYR A 126 -4.35 7.31 10.60
N ASP A 127 -4.30 8.46 11.23
CA ASP A 127 -3.04 9.12 11.62
C ASP A 127 -2.20 8.24 12.55
N SER A 128 -2.84 7.45 13.40
CA SER A 128 -2.18 6.50 14.29
C SER A 128 -1.48 5.34 13.56
N ASP A 129 -1.80 5.09 12.31
CA ASP A 129 -1.16 4.06 11.51
C ASP A 129 0.15 4.54 10.85
N ILE A 130 0.41 5.82 10.93
CA ILE A 130 1.66 6.42 10.48
C ILE A 130 2.69 6.29 11.60
N ASP A 131 3.83 5.70 11.29
CA ASP A 131 4.89 5.49 12.27
C ASP A 131 5.75 6.74 12.48
N TYR A 132 6.13 7.40 11.39
CA TYR A 132 6.94 8.62 11.44
C TYR A 132 6.83 9.43 10.16
N VAL A 133 7.20 10.69 10.25
CA VAL A 133 7.37 11.60 9.12
C VAL A 133 8.84 11.66 8.75
N ILE A 134 9.14 11.58 7.47
CA ILE A 134 10.50 11.70 6.96
C ILE A 134 10.75 13.17 6.63
N GLU A 135 11.61 13.83 7.39
CA GLU A 135 11.88 15.25 7.23
C GLU A 135 12.95 15.53 6.17
N GLU A 136 13.97 14.68 6.11
CA GLU A 136 15.05 14.80 5.14
C GLU A 136 15.28 13.46 4.43
N TYR A 137 15.38 13.50 3.11
CA TYR A 137 15.64 12.32 2.30
C TYR A 137 16.35 12.70 1.00
N GLU A 138 17.08 11.75 0.46
CA GLU A 138 17.65 11.85 -0.88
C GLU A 138 16.85 10.95 -1.82
N GLU A 139 16.46 11.50 -2.95
CA GLU A 139 15.80 10.72 -3.98
C GLU A 139 16.82 9.83 -4.70
N VAL A 140 16.61 8.52 -4.59
CA VAL A 140 17.38 7.54 -5.31
C VAL A 140 16.61 7.17 -6.57
N LYS A 141 17.24 7.39 -7.73
CA LYS A 141 16.63 7.01 -9.01
C LYS A 141 16.42 5.51 -9.06
N SER A 142 15.31 5.11 -9.66
CA SER A 142 15.00 3.71 -9.95
C SER A 142 16.21 3.03 -10.59
N GLY A 143 16.58 1.85 -10.06
CA GLY A 143 17.76 1.13 -10.49
C GLY A 143 19.09 1.54 -9.85
N ALA A 144 19.14 2.68 -9.15
CA ALA A 144 20.35 3.11 -8.46
C ALA A 144 20.70 2.27 -7.22
N LEU A 145 19.75 1.53 -6.69
CA LEU A 145 19.96 0.58 -5.61
C LEU A 145 20.70 -0.68 -6.07
N TYR A 146 20.76 -0.89 -7.36
CA TYR A 146 21.41 -2.01 -7.98
C TYR A 146 22.17 -1.53 -9.21
N THR A 147 23.44 -1.22 -9.04
CA THR A 147 24.34 -0.96 -10.16
C THR A 147 25.28 -2.16 -10.32
N PRO A 148 25.51 -2.63 -11.54
CA PRO A 148 26.49 -3.68 -11.81
C PRO A 148 27.86 -3.37 -11.21
N ASP A 149 28.24 -2.12 -11.17
CA ASP A 149 29.52 -1.67 -10.61
C ASP A 149 29.63 -1.90 -9.09
N LYS A 150 28.52 -1.83 -8.37
CA LYS A 150 28.50 -2.22 -6.95
C LYS A 150 28.67 -3.73 -6.76
N LYS A 151 28.19 -4.51 -7.73
CA LYS A 151 28.43 -5.95 -7.75
C LYS A 151 29.88 -6.29 -7.98
N LEU A 152 30.53 -5.54 -8.85
CA LEU A 152 31.92 -5.75 -9.22
C LEU A 152 32.88 -5.34 -8.12
N LYS A 153 32.40 -4.61 -7.13
CA LYS A 153 33.07 -4.49 -5.85
C LYS A 153 32.86 -5.75 -4.99
N THR A 154 32.93 -6.89 -5.63
CA THR A 154 33.09 -8.14 -4.92
C THR A 154 34.23 -7.97 -3.91
N PRO A 155 34.03 -8.50 -2.70
CA PRO A 155 35.11 -8.47 -1.74
C PRO A 155 36.35 -9.01 -2.41
N LYS A 156 37.40 -8.22 -2.41
CA LYS A 156 38.67 -8.67 -2.88
C LYS A 156 39.01 -9.90 -2.08
N ILE A 157 38.99 -11.03 -2.74
CA ILE A 157 39.47 -12.28 -2.14
C ILE A 157 40.97 -12.16 -2.13
N TYR A 158 41.48 -11.96 -0.98
CA TYR A 158 42.92 -12.04 -0.76
C TYR A 158 43.28 -13.43 -0.30
#